data_ea6d50c0db569e40705cf265935702ea
#
_entry.id   ea6d50c0db569e40705cf265935702ea
#
_cell.length_a   1.000
_cell.length_b   1.000
_cell.length_c   1.000
_cell.angle_alpha   90.00
_cell.angle_beta   90.00
_cell.angle_gamma   90.00
#
_symmetry.space_group_name_H-M   'P 1'
#
loop_
_entity.id
_entity.type
_entity.pdbx_description
1 polymer ?
#
loop_
_entity_poly.entity_id
_entity_poly.type
_entity_poly.pdbx_seq_one_letter_code
_entity_poly.pdbx_strand_id
1 'polypeptide(L)'
;MSSTEIEYSEIISNCFEVFSKKNSDYGTSWKILRLTSITDQIFIKAQRIRTIQENGFSRVEEGQISEFIGIINYCVMALILLSESCVDDNLTELQAAYNSQISEVRELLFNKNHDYGEAWREMRVSSMTDIILMKLLRIKQIEDNNGKTLISEGIKAGYQDIINYSVFCLIKLKNVQIQQTQQ
;
A
#
# COMPACT_ATOMS: atom_id res chain seq x y z
N MET A 1 0.60 -15.78 17.09
CA MET A 1 0.24 -14.87 15.99
C MET A 1 -1.26 -14.91 15.81
N SER A 2 -1.91 -13.76 15.72
CA SER A 2 -3.31 -13.67 15.37
C SER A 2 -3.53 -14.08 13.89
N SER A 3 -4.79 -14.41 13.52
CA SER A 3 -5.13 -14.69 12.11
C SER A 3 -4.70 -13.54 11.19
N THR A 4 -4.95 -12.30 11.60
CA THR A 4 -4.58 -11.10 10.86
C THR A 4 -3.07 -10.95 10.67
N GLU A 5 -2.25 -11.33 11.67
CA GLU A 5 -0.78 -11.27 11.53
C GLU A 5 -0.27 -12.24 10.47
N ILE A 6 -0.86 -13.43 10.39
CA ILE A 6 -0.50 -14.44 9.39
C ILE A 6 -0.90 -13.95 8.00
N GLU A 7 -2.17 -13.57 7.82
CA GLU A 7 -2.72 -13.06 6.56
C GLU A 7 -1.93 -11.81 6.07
N TYR A 8 -1.62 -10.89 6.98
CA TYR A 8 -0.83 -9.70 6.67
C TYR A 8 0.56 -10.06 6.16
N SER A 9 1.25 -10.99 6.84
CA SER A 9 2.60 -11.42 6.48
C SER A 9 2.64 -12.09 5.11
N GLU A 10 1.63 -12.90 4.77
CA GLU A 10 1.50 -13.53 3.44
C GLU A 10 1.33 -12.48 2.33
N ILE A 11 0.47 -11.48 2.54
CA ILE A 11 0.26 -10.41 1.57
C ILE A 11 1.55 -9.61 1.35
N ILE A 12 2.24 -9.22 2.42
CA ILE A 12 3.49 -8.47 2.31
C ILE A 12 4.58 -9.29 1.62
N SER A 13 4.69 -10.59 1.91
CA SER A 13 5.64 -11.47 1.23
C SER A 13 5.39 -11.49 -0.29
N ASN A 14 4.13 -11.58 -0.71
CA ASN A 14 3.76 -11.53 -2.13
C ASN A 14 4.07 -10.15 -2.75
N CYS A 15 3.79 -9.06 -2.04
CA CYS A 15 4.14 -7.71 -2.51
C CYS A 15 5.65 -7.55 -2.70
N PHE A 16 6.45 -8.06 -1.77
CA PHE A 16 7.91 -8.02 -1.88
C PHE A 16 8.43 -8.89 -3.04
N GLU A 17 7.84 -10.05 -3.28
CA GLU A 17 8.21 -10.88 -4.44
C GLU A 17 8.03 -10.13 -5.76
N VAL A 18 6.89 -9.44 -5.93
CA VAL A 18 6.62 -8.60 -7.11
C VAL A 18 7.60 -7.44 -7.18
N PHE A 19 7.88 -6.77 -6.05
CA PHE A 19 8.85 -5.68 -5.96
C PHE A 19 10.25 -6.16 -6.38
N SER A 20 10.71 -7.29 -5.86
CA SER A 20 12.02 -7.89 -6.15
C SER A 20 12.16 -8.25 -7.64
N LYS A 21 11.14 -8.87 -8.25
CA LYS A 21 11.13 -9.21 -9.69
C LYS A 21 11.25 -7.95 -10.55
N LYS A 22 10.47 -6.91 -10.25
CA LYS A 22 10.56 -5.64 -10.97
C LYS A 22 11.91 -4.94 -10.78
N ASN A 23 12.47 -5.03 -9.58
CA ASN A 23 13.82 -4.51 -9.34
C ASN A 23 14.90 -5.26 -10.12
N SER A 24 14.72 -6.57 -10.34
CA SER A 24 15.63 -7.34 -11.21
C SER A 24 15.57 -6.89 -12.67
N ASP A 25 14.38 -6.46 -13.14
CA ASP A 25 14.20 -5.99 -14.52
C ASP A 25 14.67 -4.55 -14.73
N TYR A 26 14.38 -3.65 -13.79
CA TYR A 26 14.53 -2.20 -13.96
C TYR A 26 15.50 -1.54 -12.99
N GLY A 27 16.07 -2.30 -12.06
CA GLY A 27 16.87 -1.75 -10.96
C GLY A 27 16.06 -0.82 -10.06
N THR A 28 16.74 0.15 -9.47
CA THR A 28 16.13 1.15 -8.59
C THR A 28 15.74 2.44 -9.31
N SER A 29 15.33 2.32 -10.56
CA SER A 29 14.95 3.47 -11.40
C SER A 29 13.88 4.38 -10.77
N TRP A 30 13.05 3.84 -9.86
CA TRP A 30 12.05 4.59 -9.10
C TRP A 30 12.66 5.66 -8.16
N LYS A 31 13.93 5.54 -7.79
CA LYS A 31 14.61 6.53 -6.94
C LYS A 31 14.74 7.92 -7.58
N ILE A 32 14.61 8.04 -8.91
CA ILE A 32 14.59 9.33 -9.59
C ILE A 32 13.28 10.10 -9.39
N LEU A 33 12.24 9.42 -8.95
CA LEU A 33 10.93 10.03 -8.79
C LEU A 33 10.91 10.99 -7.59
N ARG A 34 10.28 12.14 -7.78
CA ARG A 34 9.89 13.01 -6.68
C ARG A 34 8.76 12.34 -5.89
N LEU A 35 8.62 12.64 -4.62
CA LEU A 35 7.51 12.13 -3.80
C LEU A 35 6.14 12.43 -4.43
N THR A 36 5.94 13.65 -4.96
CA THR A 36 4.71 14.02 -5.68
C THR A 36 4.42 13.12 -6.87
N SER A 37 5.46 12.67 -7.60
CA SER A 37 5.29 11.74 -8.72
C SER A 37 4.90 10.35 -8.25
N ILE A 38 5.42 9.89 -7.12
CA ILE A 38 5.01 8.62 -6.49
C ILE A 38 3.56 8.71 -6.03
N THR A 39 3.17 9.80 -5.37
CA THR A 39 1.78 10.06 -4.97
C THR A 39 0.83 9.96 -6.17
N ASP A 40 1.19 10.56 -7.30
CA ASP A 40 0.38 10.49 -8.52
C ASP A 40 0.30 9.07 -9.10
N GLN A 41 1.37 8.29 -9.05
CA GLN A 41 1.34 6.88 -9.46
C GLN A 41 0.40 6.05 -8.58
N ILE A 42 0.39 6.27 -7.26
CA ILE A 42 -0.53 5.61 -6.35
C ILE A 42 -1.97 6.05 -6.65
N PHE A 43 -2.17 7.34 -6.87
CA PHE A 43 -3.50 7.92 -7.17
C PHE A 43 -4.13 7.30 -8.43
N ILE A 44 -3.37 7.18 -9.52
CA ILE A 44 -3.84 6.56 -10.77
C ILE A 44 -4.30 5.11 -10.52
N LYS A 45 -3.55 4.34 -9.73
CA LYS A 45 -3.90 2.96 -9.39
C LYS A 45 -5.18 2.88 -8.56
N ALA A 46 -5.31 3.72 -7.55
CA ALA A 46 -6.51 3.79 -6.72
C ALA A 46 -7.75 4.22 -7.54
N GLN A 47 -7.61 5.18 -8.43
CA GLN A 47 -8.68 5.58 -9.37
C GLN A 47 -9.07 4.42 -10.31
N ARG A 48 -8.11 3.67 -10.82
CA ARG A 48 -8.40 2.51 -11.65
C ARG A 48 -9.18 1.44 -10.89
N ILE A 49 -8.80 1.15 -9.64
CA ILE A 49 -9.55 0.23 -8.78
C ILE A 49 -11.00 0.69 -8.63
N ARG A 50 -11.22 1.96 -8.33
CA ARG A 50 -12.56 2.54 -8.19
C ARG A 50 -13.37 2.39 -9.48
N THR A 51 -12.78 2.70 -10.63
CA THR A 51 -13.42 2.54 -11.94
C THR A 51 -13.82 1.08 -12.21
N ILE A 52 -12.96 0.11 -11.86
CA ILE A 52 -13.28 -1.32 -11.98
C ILE A 52 -14.46 -1.68 -11.07
N GLN A 53 -14.48 -1.18 -9.84
CA GLN A 53 -15.55 -1.44 -8.87
C GLN A 53 -16.89 -0.84 -9.34
N GLU A 54 -16.88 0.36 -9.90
CA GLU A 54 -18.08 1.03 -10.41
C GLU A 54 -18.63 0.36 -11.68
N ASN A 55 -17.76 -0.08 -12.58
CA ASN A 55 -18.14 -0.73 -13.84
C ASN A 55 -18.42 -2.23 -13.70
N GLY A 56 -18.01 -2.86 -12.60
CA GLY A 56 -18.16 -4.29 -12.36
C GLY A 56 -17.24 -5.21 -13.17
N PHE A 57 -16.37 -4.67 -14.04
CA PHE A 57 -15.41 -5.44 -14.82
C PHE A 57 -14.16 -4.64 -15.17
N SER A 58 -13.06 -5.35 -15.45
CA SER A 58 -11.83 -4.79 -16.00
C SER A 58 -11.68 -5.20 -17.47
N ARG A 59 -11.29 -4.27 -18.34
CA ARG A 59 -10.95 -4.56 -19.76
C ARG A 59 -9.54 -5.10 -19.95
N VAL A 60 -8.72 -5.06 -18.90
CA VAL A 60 -7.35 -5.55 -18.90
C VAL A 60 -7.29 -6.73 -17.94
N GLU A 61 -6.52 -7.78 -18.26
CA GLU A 61 -6.39 -8.97 -17.42
C GLU A 61 -5.94 -8.68 -15.98
N GLU A 62 -5.14 -7.62 -15.80
CA GLU A 62 -4.72 -7.15 -14.49
C GLU A 62 -5.90 -6.51 -13.74
N GLY A 63 -6.42 -7.24 -12.76
CA GLY A 63 -7.55 -6.80 -11.92
C GLY A 63 -7.13 -5.94 -10.74
N GLN A 64 -8.06 -5.75 -9.79
CA GLN A 64 -7.86 -4.94 -8.59
C GLN A 64 -6.65 -5.40 -7.75
N ILE A 65 -6.36 -6.71 -7.71
CA ILE A 65 -5.28 -7.29 -6.89
C ILE A 65 -3.92 -6.72 -7.29
N SER A 66 -3.60 -6.71 -8.58
CA SER A 66 -2.32 -6.17 -9.07
C SER A 66 -2.16 -4.68 -8.77
N GLU A 67 -3.25 -3.91 -8.80
CA GLU A 67 -3.23 -2.49 -8.46
C GLU A 67 -2.99 -2.27 -6.97
N PHE A 68 -3.63 -3.02 -6.07
CA PHE A 68 -3.36 -2.92 -4.63
C PHE A 68 -1.92 -3.30 -4.29
N ILE A 69 -1.35 -4.35 -4.91
CA ILE A 69 0.06 -4.70 -4.76
C ILE A 69 0.95 -3.53 -5.21
N GLY A 70 0.63 -2.92 -6.35
CA GLY A 70 1.33 -1.73 -6.86
C GLY A 70 1.25 -0.55 -5.89
N ILE A 71 0.08 -0.28 -5.30
CA ILE A 71 -0.12 0.77 -4.30
C ILE A 71 0.79 0.54 -3.09
N ILE A 72 0.80 -0.67 -2.53
CA ILE A 72 1.66 -1.02 -1.38
C ILE A 72 3.13 -0.76 -1.73
N ASN A 73 3.61 -1.27 -2.86
CA ASN A 73 5.00 -1.13 -3.25
C ASN A 73 5.40 0.32 -3.49
N TYR A 74 4.57 1.14 -4.14
CA TYR A 74 4.85 2.57 -4.29
C TYR A 74 4.82 3.32 -2.96
N CYS A 75 3.93 2.97 -2.03
CA CYS A 75 3.95 3.55 -0.68
C CYS A 75 5.24 3.20 0.06
N VAL A 76 5.72 1.96 -0.03
CA VAL A 76 7.01 1.57 0.57
C VAL A 76 8.17 2.33 -0.07
N MET A 77 8.19 2.50 -1.40
CA MET A 77 9.18 3.34 -2.09
C MET A 77 9.16 4.78 -1.56
N ALA A 78 7.97 5.37 -1.36
CA ALA A 78 7.84 6.71 -0.79
C ALA A 78 8.40 6.78 0.64
N LEU A 79 8.11 5.77 1.48
CA LEU A 79 8.62 5.70 2.85
C LEU A 79 10.14 5.54 2.89
N ILE A 80 10.73 4.75 1.99
CA ILE A 80 12.19 4.62 1.86
C ILE A 80 12.81 5.96 1.47
N LEU A 81 12.24 6.68 0.50
CA LEU A 81 12.74 8.01 0.11
C LEU A 81 12.61 9.04 1.25
N LEU A 82 11.52 8.99 2.03
CA LEU A 82 11.32 9.86 3.18
C LEU A 82 12.27 9.56 4.34
N SER A 83 12.78 8.34 4.44
CA SER A 83 13.73 7.97 5.50
C SER A 83 15.13 8.52 5.28
N GLU A 84 15.40 9.14 4.11
CA GLU A 84 16.73 9.65 3.70
C GLU A 84 17.85 8.60 3.81
N SER A 85 17.48 7.33 3.88
CA SER A 85 18.44 6.22 3.96
C SER A 85 19.15 6.08 2.62
N CYS A 86 20.48 6.14 2.63
CA CYS A 86 21.28 5.70 1.50
C CYS A 86 21.13 4.18 1.39
N VAL A 87 20.24 3.72 0.54
CA VAL A 87 20.05 2.30 0.24
C VAL A 87 20.78 2.04 -1.06
N ASP A 88 21.79 1.17 -1.02
CA ASP A 88 22.48 0.71 -2.23
C ASP A 88 21.55 -0.10 -3.13
N ASP A 89 21.91 -0.23 -4.40
CA ASP A 89 21.07 -0.88 -5.42
C ASP A 89 21.10 -2.41 -5.33
N ASN A 90 21.73 -2.98 -4.29
CA ASN A 90 21.73 -4.42 -4.07
C ASN A 90 20.42 -4.90 -3.40
N LEU A 91 19.98 -6.08 -3.78
CA LEU A 91 18.71 -6.65 -3.32
C LEU A 91 18.64 -6.82 -1.80
N THR A 92 19.78 -7.13 -1.15
CA THR A 92 19.82 -7.36 0.30
C THR A 92 19.51 -6.09 1.08
N GLU A 93 20.09 -4.96 0.68
CA GLU A 93 19.83 -3.67 1.32
C GLU A 93 18.42 -3.15 1.02
N LEU A 94 17.95 -3.34 -0.22
CA LEU A 94 16.57 -3.02 -0.59
C LEU A 94 15.57 -3.84 0.22
N GLN A 95 15.83 -5.14 0.43
CA GLN A 95 15.00 -5.99 1.27
C GLN A 95 15.01 -5.53 2.73
N ALA A 96 16.17 -5.18 3.26
CA ALA A 96 16.29 -4.66 4.62
C ALA A 96 15.51 -3.34 4.78
N ALA A 97 15.64 -2.41 3.83
CA ALA A 97 14.91 -1.15 3.83
C ALA A 97 13.39 -1.37 3.71
N TYR A 98 12.96 -2.24 2.79
CA TYR A 98 11.55 -2.61 2.63
C TYR A 98 10.97 -3.18 3.92
N ASN A 99 11.65 -4.16 4.51
CA ASN A 99 11.22 -4.80 5.75
C ASN A 99 11.19 -3.83 6.94
N SER A 100 12.14 -2.91 7.02
CA SER A 100 12.18 -1.88 8.05
C SER A 100 10.93 -0.99 8.00
N GLN A 101 10.53 -0.52 6.81
CA GLN A 101 9.33 0.30 6.65
C GLN A 101 8.06 -0.50 6.99
N ILE A 102 7.96 -1.72 6.50
CA ILE A 102 6.80 -2.60 6.81
C ILE A 102 6.73 -2.93 8.31
N SER A 103 7.86 -3.13 8.97
CA SER A 103 7.88 -3.39 10.42
C SER A 103 7.29 -2.23 11.22
N GLU A 104 7.66 -0.99 10.87
CA GLU A 104 7.11 0.22 11.48
C GLU A 104 5.58 0.34 11.23
N VAL A 105 5.14 0.10 10.00
CA VAL A 105 3.71 0.12 9.63
C VAL A 105 2.92 -0.92 10.44
N ARG A 106 3.45 -2.12 10.60
CA ARG A 106 2.82 -3.20 11.37
C ARG A 106 2.71 -2.88 12.84
N GLU A 107 3.76 -2.35 13.44
CA GLU A 107 3.75 -1.95 14.86
C GLU A 107 2.64 -0.93 15.14
N LEU A 108 2.52 0.09 14.30
CA LEU A 108 1.45 1.08 14.40
C LEU A 108 0.05 0.45 14.23
N LEU A 109 -0.10 -0.49 13.31
CA LEU A 109 -1.36 -1.19 13.08
C LEU A 109 -1.77 -2.01 14.28
N PHE A 110 -0.87 -2.82 14.84
CA PHE A 110 -1.21 -3.71 15.95
C PHE A 110 -1.49 -2.94 17.23
N ASN A 111 -0.83 -1.82 17.46
CA ASN A 111 -1.16 -0.91 18.54
C ASN A 111 -2.57 -0.34 18.39
N LYS A 112 -2.98 0.06 17.18
CA LYS A 112 -4.35 0.53 16.89
C LYS A 112 -5.38 -0.59 16.97
N ASN A 113 -5.08 -1.79 16.49
CA ASN A 113 -5.99 -2.93 16.51
C ASN A 113 -6.31 -3.43 17.94
N HIS A 114 -5.41 -3.19 18.88
CA HIS A 114 -5.70 -3.47 20.27
C HIS A 114 -6.95 -2.70 20.76
N ASP A 115 -7.14 -1.48 20.29
CA ASP A 115 -8.25 -0.62 20.73
C ASP A 115 -9.51 -0.80 19.87
N TYR A 116 -9.37 -1.01 18.58
CA TYR A 116 -10.48 -1.05 17.61
C TYR A 116 -10.91 -2.49 17.22
N GLY A 117 -10.16 -3.51 17.65
CA GLY A 117 -10.39 -4.88 17.21
C GLY A 117 -10.17 -5.04 15.69
N GLU A 118 -10.84 -6.03 15.09
CA GLU A 118 -10.76 -6.31 13.66
C GLU A 118 -11.94 -5.71 12.87
N ALA A 119 -12.42 -4.51 13.25
CA ALA A 119 -13.59 -3.86 12.62
C ALA A 119 -13.43 -3.67 11.10
N TRP A 120 -12.21 -3.60 10.58
CA TRP A 120 -11.94 -3.54 9.16
C TRP A 120 -12.49 -4.73 8.36
N ARG A 121 -12.69 -5.90 9.01
CA ARG A 121 -13.25 -7.09 8.36
C ARG A 121 -14.69 -6.88 7.91
N GLU A 122 -15.44 -6.02 8.59
CA GLU A 122 -16.82 -5.66 8.24
C GLU A 122 -16.90 -4.56 7.16
N MET A 123 -15.80 -3.89 6.87
CA MET A 123 -15.76 -2.85 5.84
C MET A 123 -15.82 -3.46 4.43
N ARG A 124 -16.50 -2.76 3.53
CA ARG A 124 -16.48 -3.09 2.10
C ARG A 124 -15.13 -2.71 1.49
N VAL A 125 -14.65 -3.51 0.52
CA VAL A 125 -13.43 -3.17 -0.25
C VAL A 125 -13.57 -1.80 -0.92
N SER A 126 -14.75 -1.48 -1.48
CA SER A 126 -15.02 -0.16 -2.07
C SER A 126 -14.89 0.99 -1.08
N SER A 127 -15.35 0.82 0.16
CA SER A 127 -15.20 1.84 1.20
C SER A 127 -13.73 2.06 1.59
N MET A 128 -12.95 0.99 1.64
CA MET A 128 -11.50 1.11 1.89
C MET A 128 -10.78 1.77 0.71
N THR A 129 -11.20 1.52 -0.53
CA THR A 129 -10.70 2.24 -1.72
C THR A 129 -10.98 3.74 -1.63
N ASP A 130 -12.16 4.14 -1.19
CA ASP A 130 -12.51 5.55 -1.00
C ASP A 130 -11.67 6.21 0.09
N ILE A 131 -11.36 5.49 1.17
CA ILE A 131 -10.46 5.98 2.22
C ILE A 131 -9.04 6.17 1.68
N ILE A 132 -8.54 5.23 0.87
CA ILE A 132 -7.23 5.36 0.22
C ILE A 132 -7.20 6.61 -0.66
N LEU A 133 -8.22 6.83 -1.50
CA LEU A 133 -8.33 8.02 -2.34
C LEU A 133 -8.38 9.31 -1.51
N MET A 134 -9.15 9.34 -0.43
CA MET A 134 -9.22 10.48 0.48
C MET A 134 -7.84 10.79 1.09
N LYS A 135 -7.11 9.77 1.52
CA LYS A 135 -5.77 9.96 2.10
C LYS A 135 -4.77 10.46 1.05
N LEU A 136 -4.87 9.99 -0.18
CA LEU A 136 -4.05 10.49 -1.30
C LEU A 136 -4.31 11.98 -1.58
N LEU A 137 -5.57 12.40 -1.58
CA LEU A 137 -5.91 13.82 -1.74
C LEU A 137 -5.35 14.68 -0.60
N ARG A 138 -5.35 14.16 0.65
CA ARG A 138 -4.72 14.84 1.79
C ARG A 138 -3.21 14.95 1.62
N ILE A 139 -2.55 13.87 1.20
CA ILE A 139 -1.10 13.88 0.91
C ILE A 139 -0.80 14.95 -0.14
N LYS A 140 -1.54 15.00 -1.26
CA LYS A 140 -1.37 16.01 -2.32
C LYS A 140 -1.50 17.43 -1.78
N GLN A 141 -2.49 17.70 -0.94
CA GLN A 141 -2.67 19.02 -0.31
C GLN A 141 -1.50 19.40 0.62
N ILE A 142 -0.95 18.43 1.38
CA ILE A 142 0.21 18.67 2.22
C ILE A 142 1.46 18.93 1.37
N GLU A 143 1.65 18.16 0.29
CA GLU A 143 2.73 18.35 -0.68
C GLU A 143 2.65 19.75 -1.32
N ASP A 144 1.47 20.16 -1.78
CA ASP A 144 1.23 21.47 -2.38
C ASP A 144 1.45 22.62 -1.37
N ASN A 145 1.28 22.35 -0.08
CA ASN A 145 1.55 23.27 1.02
C ASN A 145 2.98 23.14 1.60
N ASN A 146 3.93 22.66 0.79
CA ASN A 146 5.34 22.47 1.18
C ASN A 146 5.54 21.63 2.46
N GLY A 147 4.70 20.62 2.67
CA GLY A 147 4.75 19.70 3.81
C GLY A 147 4.20 20.28 5.12
N LYS A 148 3.64 21.47 5.11
CA LYS A 148 3.14 22.14 6.32
C LYS A 148 1.73 21.67 6.68
N THR A 149 1.55 21.32 7.95
CA THR A 149 0.25 21.01 8.56
C THR A 149 0.05 21.83 9.83
N LEU A 150 -1.20 22.06 10.23
CA LEU A 150 -1.52 22.75 11.49
C LEU A 150 -1.67 21.77 12.66
N ILE A 151 -2.47 20.72 12.46
CA ILE A 151 -2.79 19.71 13.49
C ILE A 151 -2.71 18.27 12.97
N SER A 152 -2.63 18.09 11.65
CA SER A 152 -2.65 16.76 11.02
C SER A 152 -1.27 16.11 11.05
N GLU A 153 -1.26 14.78 11.04
CA GLU A 153 -0.06 14.01 10.78
C GLU A 153 0.48 14.31 9.38
N GLY A 154 1.80 14.18 9.20
CA GLY A 154 2.45 14.42 7.91
C GLY A 154 2.16 13.32 6.87
N ILE A 155 2.77 13.47 5.69
CA ILE A 155 2.56 12.54 4.56
C ILE A 155 2.99 11.10 4.88
N LYS A 156 3.99 10.90 5.74
CA LYS A 156 4.45 9.56 6.16
C LYS A 156 3.31 8.71 6.72
N ALA A 157 2.55 9.25 7.67
CA ALA A 157 1.40 8.56 8.25
C ALA A 157 0.32 8.25 7.21
N GLY A 158 0.14 9.13 6.23
CA GLY A 158 -0.76 8.89 5.10
C GLY A 158 -0.37 7.66 4.28
N TYR A 159 0.90 7.51 3.92
CA TYR A 159 1.38 6.32 3.19
C TYR A 159 1.27 5.05 4.04
N GLN A 160 1.58 5.11 5.34
CA GLN A 160 1.45 3.98 6.25
C GLN A 160 0.01 3.49 6.35
N ASP A 161 -0.95 4.39 6.47
CA ASP A 161 -2.37 4.04 6.48
C ASP A 161 -2.84 3.45 5.13
N ILE A 162 -2.38 3.99 4.00
CA ILE A 162 -2.69 3.46 2.66
C ILE A 162 -2.18 2.02 2.51
N ILE A 163 -0.99 1.70 3.01
CA ILE A 163 -0.48 0.32 3.03
C ILE A 163 -1.46 -0.58 3.78
N ASN A 164 -1.85 -0.21 5.00
CA ASN A 164 -2.73 -1.03 5.83
C ASN A 164 -4.09 -1.28 5.18
N TYR A 165 -4.76 -0.24 4.65
CA TYR A 165 -6.04 -0.42 3.94
C TYR A 165 -5.88 -1.26 2.67
N SER A 166 -4.78 -1.13 1.94
CA SER A 166 -4.50 -1.95 0.76
C SER A 166 -4.27 -3.42 1.11
N VAL A 167 -3.56 -3.71 2.20
CA VAL A 167 -3.40 -5.07 2.71
C VAL A 167 -4.76 -5.66 3.12
N PHE A 168 -5.60 -4.92 3.82
CA PHE A 168 -6.94 -5.38 4.19
C PHE A 168 -7.81 -5.70 2.96
N CYS A 169 -7.73 -4.86 1.92
CA CYS A 169 -8.41 -5.14 0.65
C CYS A 169 -7.92 -6.45 0.03
N LEU A 170 -6.61 -6.69 -0.01
CA LEU A 170 -6.03 -7.91 -0.57
C LEU A 170 -6.42 -9.16 0.22
N ILE A 171 -6.44 -9.10 1.56
CA ILE A 171 -6.91 -10.20 2.41
C ILE A 171 -8.37 -10.54 2.05
N LYS A 172 -9.24 -9.54 1.95
CA LYS A 172 -10.66 -9.76 1.62
C LYS A 172 -10.85 -10.32 0.20
N LEU A 173 -10.13 -9.81 -0.78
CA LEU A 173 -10.20 -10.27 -2.17
C LEU A 173 -9.68 -11.70 -2.32
N LYS A 174 -8.59 -12.06 -1.63
CA LYS A 174 -8.06 -13.44 -1.60
C LYS A 174 -9.09 -14.42 -1.03
N ASN A 175 -9.75 -14.07 0.06
CA ASN A 175 -10.74 -14.92 0.70
C ASN A 175 -11.97 -15.16 -0.20
N VAL A 176 -12.41 -14.17 -0.98
CA VAL A 176 -13.50 -14.33 -1.96
C VAL A 176 -13.10 -15.30 -3.09
N GLN A 177 -11.87 -15.20 -3.62
CA GLN A 177 -11.40 -16.12 -4.65
C GLN A 177 -11.35 -17.57 -4.18
N ILE A 178 -10.88 -17.82 -2.95
CA ILE A 178 -10.83 -19.17 -2.36
C ILE A 178 -12.24 -19.76 -2.25
N GLN A 179 -13.23 -18.97 -1.80
CA GLN A 179 -14.62 -19.43 -1.70
C GLN A 179 -15.25 -19.78 -3.05
N GLN A 180 -14.94 -19.02 -4.12
CA GLN A 180 -15.44 -19.27 -5.47
C GLN A 180 -14.80 -20.52 -6.12
N THR A 181 -13.59 -20.89 -5.74
CA THR A 181 -12.89 -22.08 -6.27
C THR A 181 -13.36 -23.38 -5.61
N GLN A 182 -14.04 -23.30 -4.46
CA GLN A 182 -14.56 -24.45 -3.71
C GLN A 182 -16.04 -24.77 -3.99
N GLN A 183 -16.71 -24.00 -4.83
CA GLN A 183 -18.08 -24.22 -5.34
C GLN A 183 -18.06 -24.78 -6.77
#